data_c5f72021de1cce55018de803d321a997
#
_entry.id   c5f72021de1cce55018de803d321a997
#
_cell.length_a   1.000
_cell.length_b   1.000
_cell.length_c   1.000
_cell.angle_alpha   90.00
_cell.angle_beta   90.00
_cell.angle_gamma   90.00
#
_symmetry.space_group_name_H-M   'P 1'
#
loop_
_entity.id
_entity.type
_entity.pdbx_description
1 polymer ?
#
loop_
_entity_poly.entity_id
_entity_poly.type
_entity_poly.pdbx_seq_one_letter_code
_entity_poly.pdbx_strand_id
1 'polypeptide(L)'
;MVQKRGIMVALYGYYGYGYYYDPMYILIIISCVIALIAQVKVKSTFNKYSKVSSSKGMTGAMVAEQLLRSQGIYDVSIQRVSGSLTDNYNPRNKTLNLSDSVYNSTSVAAIGVAAHETGHAIQHAYGYGPLSFRTALFPLASVGSQVSWILIVLGLIFGSTNILIDIGILMFSLAVLFQLVTLPVEFNASARALQLLESEGFLYGDENRQAKKVLSAAATAILQLLRLIYLFGGRRRD
;
A
#
# COMPACT_ATOMS: atom_id res chain seq x y z
N MET A 1 -56.81 6.28 -36.07
CA MET A 1 -56.14 5.84 -34.82
C MET A 1 -54.62 5.66 -34.95
N VAL A 2 -53.99 6.21 -35.97
CA VAL A 2 -52.57 6.03 -36.31
C VAL A 2 -51.70 7.28 -35.97
N GLN A 3 -52.31 8.46 -35.75
CA GLN A 3 -51.61 9.71 -35.58
C GLN A 3 -51.08 10.03 -34.17
N LYS A 4 -51.51 9.27 -33.13
CA LYS A 4 -51.04 9.47 -31.75
C LYS A 4 -49.75 8.74 -31.40
N ARG A 5 -49.31 7.73 -32.17
CA ARG A 5 -48.06 7.00 -31.90
C ARG A 5 -46.78 7.73 -32.38
N GLY A 6 -46.90 8.54 -33.44
CA GLY A 6 -45.74 9.28 -33.98
C GLY A 6 -45.24 10.43 -33.08
N ILE A 7 -46.16 11.10 -32.38
CA ILE A 7 -45.80 12.23 -31.48
C ILE A 7 -45.15 11.74 -30.19
N MET A 8 -45.56 10.58 -29.70
CA MET A 8 -44.99 10.00 -28.46
C MET A 8 -43.54 9.52 -28.65
N VAL A 9 -43.20 8.97 -29.81
CA VAL A 9 -41.83 8.55 -30.15
C VAL A 9 -40.90 9.76 -30.36
N ALA A 10 -41.42 10.88 -30.92
CA ALA A 10 -40.65 12.10 -31.10
C ALA A 10 -40.38 12.86 -29.77
N LEU A 11 -41.27 12.74 -28.79
CA LEU A 11 -41.09 13.33 -27.46
C LEU A 11 -40.10 12.51 -26.60
N TYR A 12 -40.03 11.20 -26.76
CA TYR A 12 -39.03 10.36 -26.07
C TYR A 12 -37.61 10.55 -26.61
N GLY A 13 -37.44 10.94 -27.88
CA GLY A 13 -36.14 11.22 -28.49
C GLY A 13 -35.53 12.56 -28.11
N TYR A 14 -36.30 13.51 -27.57
CA TYR A 14 -35.79 14.87 -27.25
C TYR A 14 -35.33 15.06 -25.79
N TYR A 15 -35.65 14.13 -24.89
CA TYR A 15 -35.26 14.20 -23.47
C TYR A 15 -34.04 13.31 -23.11
N GLY A 16 -33.21 12.90 -24.08
CA GLY A 16 -32.19 11.87 -23.91
C GLY A 16 -30.74 12.33 -23.87
N TYR A 17 -30.38 13.62 -23.78
CA TYR A 17 -29.02 14.08 -23.50
C TYR A 17 -28.93 14.71 -22.10
N GLY A 18 -29.49 14.05 -21.11
CA GLY A 18 -29.02 14.21 -19.74
C GLY A 18 -27.62 13.58 -19.68
N TYR A 19 -26.60 14.34 -19.33
CA TYR A 19 -25.33 13.79 -18.90
C TYR A 19 -25.61 12.85 -17.72
N TYR A 20 -25.77 11.57 -18.01
CA TYR A 20 -25.76 10.53 -16.97
C TYR A 20 -24.34 10.52 -16.43
N TYR A 21 -24.10 11.30 -15.38
CA TYR A 21 -22.93 11.12 -14.55
C TYR A 21 -23.05 9.71 -13.95
N ASP A 22 -22.37 8.75 -14.55
CA ASP A 22 -22.26 7.42 -13.95
C ASP A 22 -21.62 7.60 -12.56
N PRO A 23 -22.31 7.21 -11.47
CA PRO A 23 -21.78 7.31 -10.11
C PRO A 23 -20.37 6.70 -9.96
N MET A 24 -19.98 5.79 -10.85
CA MET A 24 -18.64 5.19 -10.90
C MET A 24 -17.54 6.23 -11.09
N TYR A 25 -17.73 7.28 -11.92
CA TYR A 25 -16.72 8.34 -12.09
C TYR A 25 -16.48 9.12 -10.80
N ILE A 26 -17.56 9.43 -10.06
CA ILE A 26 -17.45 10.11 -8.76
C ILE A 26 -16.66 9.23 -7.78
N LEU A 27 -16.91 7.93 -7.77
CA LEU A 27 -16.23 6.98 -6.92
C LEU A 27 -14.73 6.88 -7.24
N ILE A 28 -14.36 6.86 -8.52
CA ILE A 28 -12.97 6.87 -8.97
C ILE A 28 -12.27 8.15 -8.50
N ILE A 29 -12.91 9.32 -8.68
CA ILE A 29 -12.35 10.60 -8.25
C ILE A 29 -12.12 10.61 -6.73
N ILE A 30 -13.13 10.19 -5.94
CA ILE A 30 -13.01 10.09 -4.48
C ILE A 30 -11.85 9.16 -4.09
N SER A 31 -11.73 8.01 -4.75
CA SER A 31 -10.65 7.04 -4.50
C SER A 31 -9.28 7.65 -4.78
N CYS A 32 -9.12 8.36 -5.90
CA CYS A 32 -7.87 9.05 -6.23
C CYS A 32 -7.53 10.14 -5.20
N VAL A 33 -8.51 10.94 -4.77
CA VAL A 33 -8.32 11.99 -3.77
C VAL A 33 -7.88 11.40 -2.43
N ILE A 34 -8.51 10.32 -1.97
CA ILE A 34 -8.13 9.65 -0.71
C ILE A 34 -6.72 9.05 -0.81
N ALA A 35 -6.37 8.44 -1.95
CA ALA A 35 -5.02 7.91 -2.16
C ALA A 35 -3.96 9.03 -2.13
N LEU A 36 -4.24 10.18 -2.75
CA LEU A 36 -3.36 11.35 -2.70
C LEU A 36 -3.21 11.89 -1.27
N ILE A 37 -4.31 12.04 -0.52
CA ILE A 37 -4.27 12.48 0.88
C ILE A 37 -3.41 11.51 1.72
N ALA A 38 -3.58 10.21 1.52
CA ALA A 38 -2.80 9.19 2.22
C ALA A 38 -1.30 9.31 1.93
N GLN A 39 -0.90 9.46 0.65
CA GLN A 39 0.49 9.65 0.26
C GLN A 39 1.10 10.94 0.84
N VAL A 40 0.35 12.05 0.77
CA VAL A 40 0.77 13.32 1.38
C VAL A 40 0.97 13.17 2.88
N LYS A 41 0.07 12.46 3.57
CA LYS A 41 0.17 12.21 5.01
C LYS A 41 1.41 11.39 5.37
N VAL A 42 1.71 10.32 4.64
CA VAL A 42 2.93 9.52 4.83
C VAL A 42 4.17 10.39 4.67
N LYS A 43 4.29 11.08 3.53
CA LYS A 43 5.45 11.92 3.22
C LYS A 43 5.61 13.09 4.21
N SER A 44 4.53 13.77 4.58
CA SER A 44 4.58 14.87 5.55
C SER A 44 4.96 14.39 6.95
N THR A 45 4.44 13.23 7.38
CA THR A 45 4.79 12.63 8.67
C THR A 45 6.26 12.22 8.70
N PHE A 46 6.75 11.56 7.65
CA PHE A 46 8.17 11.23 7.52
C PHE A 46 9.02 12.50 7.56
N ASN A 47 8.72 13.50 6.73
CA ASN A 47 9.47 14.76 6.68
C ASN A 47 9.46 15.54 8.01
N LYS A 48 8.39 15.45 8.79
CA LYS A 48 8.32 16.05 10.13
C LYS A 48 9.32 15.40 11.07
N TYR A 49 9.33 14.06 11.14
CA TYR A 49 10.17 13.33 12.10
C TYR A 49 11.57 12.98 11.57
N SER A 50 11.84 13.22 10.29
CA SER A 50 13.20 13.19 9.73
C SER A 50 14.09 14.34 10.22
N LYS A 51 13.47 15.39 10.81
CA LYS A 51 14.17 16.52 11.42
C LYS A 51 14.47 16.32 12.91
N VAL A 52 13.98 15.24 13.51
CA VAL A 52 14.17 14.90 14.92
C VAL A 52 15.25 13.83 15.00
N SER A 53 16.45 14.20 15.46
CA SER A 53 17.54 13.25 15.71
C SER A 53 17.22 12.39 16.92
N SER A 54 17.56 11.10 16.87
CA SER A 54 17.46 10.23 18.04
C SER A 54 18.57 10.55 19.05
N SER A 55 18.30 10.37 20.31
CA SER A 55 19.24 10.60 21.41
C SER A 55 20.50 9.74 21.34
N LYS A 56 20.40 8.53 20.75
CA LYS A 56 21.55 7.63 20.57
C LYS A 56 22.45 7.98 19.39
N GLY A 57 22.02 8.82 18.46
CA GLY A 57 22.82 9.24 17.31
C GLY A 57 23.19 8.10 16.34
N MET A 58 22.55 6.95 16.44
CA MET A 58 22.77 5.82 15.52
C MET A 58 22.02 6.02 14.21
N THR A 59 22.63 5.58 13.11
CA THR A 59 21.99 5.64 11.79
C THR A 59 20.97 4.54 11.60
N GLY A 60 20.06 4.70 10.64
CA GLY A 60 19.08 3.64 10.28
C GLY A 60 19.77 2.32 9.94
N ALA A 61 20.89 2.35 9.20
CA ALA A 61 21.66 1.14 8.87
C ALA A 61 22.26 0.47 10.11
N MET A 62 22.83 1.25 11.04
CA MET A 62 23.40 0.72 12.28
C MET A 62 22.34 0.08 13.17
N VAL A 63 21.16 0.71 13.28
CA VAL A 63 20.04 0.16 14.06
C VAL A 63 19.52 -1.13 13.41
N ALA A 64 19.33 -1.15 12.08
CA ALA A 64 18.91 -2.36 11.37
C ALA A 64 19.89 -3.52 11.59
N GLU A 65 21.21 -3.26 11.51
CA GLU A 65 22.23 -4.29 11.76
C GLU A 65 22.17 -4.84 13.17
N GLN A 66 22.06 -3.97 14.18
CA GLN A 66 21.98 -4.41 15.57
C GLN A 66 20.68 -5.18 15.85
N LEU A 67 19.56 -4.75 15.29
CA LEU A 67 18.30 -5.46 15.41
C LEU A 67 18.35 -6.85 14.77
N LEU A 68 18.96 -7.01 13.59
CA LEU A 68 19.14 -8.31 12.95
C LEU A 68 20.01 -9.22 13.84
N ARG A 69 21.13 -8.70 14.35
CA ARG A 69 22.05 -9.44 15.22
C ARG A 69 21.39 -9.85 16.54
N SER A 70 20.60 -8.99 17.18
CA SER A 70 19.88 -9.32 18.42
C SER A 70 18.86 -10.44 18.23
N GLN A 71 18.37 -10.61 16.99
CA GLN A 71 17.47 -11.70 16.62
C GLN A 71 18.20 -12.94 16.03
N GLY A 72 19.52 -12.98 16.09
CA GLY A 72 20.31 -14.10 15.57
C GLY A 72 20.33 -14.22 14.05
N ILE A 73 20.05 -13.14 13.33
CA ILE A 73 20.00 -13.11 11.86
C ILE A 73 21.29 -12.47 11.34
N TYR A 74 22.15 -13.28 10.68
CA TYR A 74 23.47 -12.86 10.19
C TYR A 74 23.61 -12.92 8.67
N ASP A 75 22.61 -13.46 7.99
CA ASP A 75 22.60 -13.73 6.55
C ASP A 75 21.81 -12.70 5.72
N VAL A 76 21.46 -11.57 6.33
CA VAL A 76 20.81 -10.44 5.67
C VAL A 76 21.84 -9.34 5.39
N SER A 77 21.97 -8.97 4.11
CA SER A 77 22.84 -7.87 3.66
C SER A 77 22.09 -6.55 3.68
N ILE A 78 22.67 -5.53 4.31
CA ILE A 78 22.09 -4.17 4.32
C ILE A 78 22.75 -3.34 3.21
N GLN A 79 21.94 -2.80 2.30
CA GLN A 79 22.41 -2.04 1.15
C GLN A 79 21.75 -0.66 1.08
N ARG A 80 22.52 0.32 0.63
CA ARG A 80 22.01 1.66 0.33
C ARG A 80 21.44 1.68 -1.09
N VAL A 81 20.23 2.21 -1.23
CA VAL A 81 19.57 2.42 -2.54
C VAL A 81 19.22 3.90 -2.71
N SER A 82 19.27 4.38 -3.95
CA SER A 82 18.94 5.76 -4.26
C SER A 82 17.46 6.07 -4.04
N GLY A 83 17.17 7.33 -3.66
CA GLY A 83 15.81 7.83 -3.51
C GLY A 83 15.41 8.11 -2.07
N SER A 84 14.10 8.32 -1.87
CA SER A 84 13.49 8.57 -0.57
C SER A 84 12.23 7.71 -0.44
N LEU A 85 12.09 7.01 0.67
CA LEU A 85 11.00 6.07 0.92
C LEU A 85 10.96 4.92 -0.13
N THR A 86 12.15 4.50 -0.59
CA THR A 86 12.35 3.34 -1.47
C THR A 86 12.84 2.13 -0.69
N ASP A 87 12.73 2.21 0.62
CA ASP A 87 13.15 1.19 1.56
C ASP A 87 12.35 -0.09 1.34
N ASN A 88 13.00 -1.25 1.38
CA ASN A 88 12.33 -2.53 1.28
C ASN A 88 13.24 -3.69 1.72
N TYR A 89 12.63 -4.77 2.20
CA TYR A 89 13.29 -6.06 2.38
C TYR A 89 12.97 -6.98 1.20
N ASN A 90 13.99 -7.55 0.58
CA ASN A 90 13.83 -8.55 -0.47
C ASN A 90 14.14 -9.96 0.06
N PRO A 91 13.12 -10.83 0.23
CA PRO A 91 13.30 -12.16 0.78
C PRO A 91 14.04 -13.13 -0.16
N ARG A 92 14.09 -12.85 -1.48
CA ARG A 92 14.73 -13.75 -2.46
C ARG A 92 16.24 -13.77 -2.34
N ASN A 93 16.83 -12.60 -2.13
CA ASN A 93 18.29 -12.43 -1.99
C ASN A 93 18.71 -12.01 -0.58
N LYS A 94 17.78 -11.99 0.37
CA LYS A 94 18.01 -11.60 1.78
C LYS A 94 18.69 -10.24 1.90
N THR A 95 18.20 -9.25 1.14
CA THR A 95 18.76 -7.90 1.12
C THR A 95 17.79 -6.92 1.76
N LEU A 96 18.27 -6.16 2.72
CA LEU A 96 17.61 -5.03 3.33
C LEU A 96 18.08 -3.75 2.63
N ASN A 97 17.26 -3.21 1.75
CA ASN A 97 17.55 -1.99 1.00
C ASN A 97 17.04 -0.78 1.78
N LEU A 98 17.93 0.14 2.12
CA LEU A 98 17.62 1.39 2.79
C LEU A 98 17.90 2.58 1.88
N SER A 99 16.94 3.47 1.74
CA SER A 99 17.02 4.66 0.91
C SER A 99 18.06 5.66 1.44
N ASP A 100 18.47 6.60 0.59
CA ASP A 100 19.40 7.68 0.97
C ASP A 100 18.92 8.47 2.20
N SER A 101 17.60 8.64 2.33
CA SER A 101 16.98 9.35 3.44
C SER A 101 16.97 8.57 4.76
N VAL A 102 17.28 7.26 4.72
CA VAL A 102 17.23 6.34 5.88
C VAL A 102 18.59 5.81 6.24
N TYR A 103 19.39 5.36 5.28
CA TYR A 103 20.62 4.61 5.51
C TYR A 103 21.59 5.32 6.47
N ASN A 104 21.95 6.57 6.18
CA ASN A 104 22.90 7.36 6.98
C ASN A 104 22.22 8.35 7.95
N SER A 105 20.89 8.36 8.01
CA SER A 105 20.15 9.31 8.86
C SER A 105 20.01 8.78 10.28
N THR A 106 20.24 9.69 11.26
CA THR A 106 20.06 9.42 12.69
C THR A 106 18.68 9.83 13.20
N SER A 107 17.76 10.18 12.29
CA SER A 107 16.44 10.67 12.66
C SER A 107 15.53 9.56 13.16
N VAL A 108 14.59 9.92 14.04
CA VAL A 108 13.56 9.02 14.56
C VAL A 108 12.75 8.38 13.41
N ALA A 109 12.46 9.13 12.34
CA ALA A 109 11.77 8.60 11.17
C ALA A 109 12.60 7.54 10.44
N ALA A 110 13.88 7.80 10.23
CA ALA A 110 14.79 6.87 9.56
C ALA A 110 14.96 5.57 10.36
N ILE A 111 15.15 5.69 11.67
CA ILE A 111 15.26 4.54 12.58
C ILE A 111 13.96 3.73 12.56
N GLY A 112 12.80 4.38 12.60
CA GLY A 112 11.51 3.71 12.54
C GLY A 112 11.32 2.91 11.23
N VAL A 113 11.66 3.50 10.07
CA VAL A 113 11.58 2.83 8.77
C VAL A 113 12.57 1.67 8.68
N ALA A 114 13.84 1.88 9.08
CA ALA A 114 14.86 0.84 9.07
C ALA A 114 14.45 -0.38 9.95
N ALA A 115 13.90 -0.11 11.13
CA ALA A 115 13.37 -1.15 12.01
C ALA A 115 12.17 -1.87 11.42
N HIS A 116 11.29 -1.18 10.69
CA HIS A 116 10.14 -1.78 9.99
C HIS A 116 10.61 -2.79 8.93
N GLU A 117 11.54 -2.39 8.07
CA GLU A 117 12.09 -3.27 7.05
C GLU A 117 12.86 -4.46 7.68
N THR A 118 13.53 -4.22 8.82
CA THR A 118 14.10 -5.30 9.64
C THR A 118 13.01 -6.24 10.16
N GLY A 119 11.84 -5.70 10.53
CA GLY A 119 10.66 -6.49 10.91
C GLY A 119 10.25 -7.50 9.84
N HIS A 120 10.32 -7.13 8.55
CA HIS A 120 10.07 -8.06 7.43
C HIS A 120 11.17 -9.13 7.31
N ALA A 121 12.44 -8.78 7.55
CA ALA A 121 13.52 -9.74 7.57
C ALA A 121 13.33 -10.77 8.70
N ILE A 122 12.91 -10.31 9.87
CA ILE A 122 12.60 -11.17 11.03
C ILE A 122 11.39 -12.07 10.71
N GLN A 123 10.32 -11.53 10.11
CA GLN A 123 9.18 -12.34 9.66
C GLN A 123 9.62 -13.46 8.71
N HIS A 124 10.50 -13.15 7.77
CA HIS A 124 11.01 -14.13 6.82
C HIS A 124 11.86 -15.21 7.53
N ALA A 125 12.77 -14.80 8.41
CA ALA A 125 13.66 -15.72 9.13
C ALA A 125 12.88 -16.71 10.03
N TYR A 126 11.78 -16.24 10.65
CA TYR A 126 10.93 -17.07 11.50
C TYR A 126 9.76 -17.74 10.76
N GLY A 127 9.73 -17.70 9.43
CA GLY A 127 8.71 -18.40 8.64
C GLY A 127 7.30 -17.91 8.87
N TYR A 128 7.10 -16.58 9.01
CA TYR A 128 5.77 -16.00 9.22
C TYR A 128 4.84 -16.28 8.04
N GLY A 129 3.87 -17.17 8.22
CA GLY A 129 2.99 -17.69 7.17
C GLY A 129 2.34 -16.63 6.28
N PRO A 130 1.74 -15.53 6.82
CA PRO A 130 1.18 -14.46 5.99
C PRO A 130 2.20 -13.78 5.05
N LEU A 131 3.48 -13.63 5.44
CA LEU A 131 4.52 -13.11 4.56
C LEU A 131 4.82 -14.06 3.40
N SER A 132 4.89 -15.36 3.67
CA SER A 132 5.12 -16.38 2.63
C SER A 132 3.97 -16.39 1.63
N PHE A 133 2.73 -16.30 2.12
CA PHE A 133 1.54 -16.23 1.28
C PHE A 133 1.51 -14.94 0.44
N ARG A 134 1.81 -13.77 1.04
CA ARG A 134 1.98 -12.51 0.32
C ARG A 134 3.01 -12.64 -0.81
N THR A 135 4.17 -13.23 -0.52
CA THR A 135 5.26 -13.39 -1.48
C THR A 135 4.86 -14.30 -2.66
N ALA A 136 4.11 -15.37 -2.39
CA ALA A 136 3.58 -16.25 -3.43
C ALA A 136 2.52 -15.58 -4.31
N LEU A 137 1.67 -14.72 -3.73
CA LEU A 137 0.62 -13.98 -4.47
C LEU A 137 1.18 -12.79 -5.27
N PHE A 138 2.33 -12.24 -4.91
CA PHE A 138 2.88 -11.01 -5.51
C PHE A 138 2.98 -11.05 -7.04
N PRO A 139 3.55 -12.09 -7.69
CA PRO A 139 3.66 -12.12 -9.15
C PRO A 139 2.27 -12.08 -9.82
N LEU A 140 1.32 -12.85 -9.28
CA LEU A 140 -0.04 -12.94 -9.82
C LEU A 140 -0.79 -11.61 -9.65
N ALA A 141 -0.69 -10.99 -8.49
CA ALA A 141 -1.31 -9.69 -8.22
C ALA A 141 -0.69 -8.56 -9.05
N SER A 142 0.63 -8.58 -9.26
CA SER A 142 1.35 -7.59 -10.06
C SER A 142 0.93 -7.65 -11.54
N VAL A 143 0.91 -8.83 -12.14
CA VAL A 143 0.42 -9.02 -13.52
C VAL A 143 -1.07 -8.69 -13.60
N GLY A 144 -1.86 -9.19 -12.64
CA GLY A 144 -3.29 -8.96 -12.57
C GLY A 144 -3.67 -7.48 -12.54
N SER A 145 -2.97 -6.66 -11.74
CA SER A 145 -3.26 -5.23 -11.63
C SER A 145 -2.94 -4.45 -12.91
N GLN A 146 -1.88 -4.83 -13.64
CA GLN A 146 -1.51 -4.18 -14.90
C GLN A 146 -2.42 -4.58 -16.05
N VAL A 147 -2.72 -5.88 -16.17
CA VAL A 147 -3.55 -6.43 -17.25
C VAL A 147 -5.03 -6.05 -17.06
N SER A 148 -5.53 -6.00 -15.82
CA SER A 148 -6.92 -5.65 -15.54
C SER A 148 -7.34 -4.32 -16.14
N TRP A 149 -6.51 -3.29 -15.98
CA TRP A 149 -6.77 -1.96 -16.53
C TRP A 149 -6.90 -1.99 -18.05
N ILE A 150 -5.97 -2.66 -18.73
CA ILE A 150 -5.98 -2.78 -20.20
C ILE A 150 -7.24 -3.51 -20.66
N LEU A 151 -7.60 -4.62 -20.02
CA LEU A 151 -8.79 -5.39 -20.38
C LEU A 151 -10.09 -4.61 -20.19
N ILE A 152 -10.21 -3.86 -19.08
CA ILE A 152 -11.39 -3.04 -18.81
C ILE A 152 -11.52 -1.94 -19.87
N VAL A 153 -10.45 -1.22 -20.19
CA VAL A 153 -10.46 -0.16 -21.19
C VAL A 153 -10.79 -0.72 -22.58
N LEU A 154 -10.18 -1.83 -22.99
CA LEU A 154 -10.49 -2.47 -24.26
C LEU A 154 -11.95 -2.95 -24.31
N GLY A 155 -12.46 -3.55 -23.24
CA GLY A 155 -13.86 -3.96 -23.14
C GLY A 155 -14.85 -2.79 -23.29
N LEU A 156 -14.52 -1.62 -22.75
CA LEU A 156 -15.32 -0.40 -22.91
C LEU A 156 -15.26 0.16 -24.34
N ILE A 157 -14.09 0.14 -24.99
CA ILE A 157 -13.91 0.66 -26.36
C ILE A 157 -14.62 -0.24 -27.39
N PHE A 158 -14.43 -1.55 -27.27
CA PHE A 158 -14.99 -2.49 -28.27
C PHE A 158 -16.47 -2.83 -28.06
N GLY A 159 -17.05 -2.45 -26.91
CA GLY A 159 -18.52 -2.44 -26.65
C GLY A 159 -19.29 -3.75 -26.83
N SER A 160 -18.65 -4.81 -27.32
CA SER A 160 -19.32 -6.03 -27.79
C SER A 160 -19.05 -7.28 -26.95
N THR A 161 -18.15 -7.23 -25.98
CA THR A 161 -17.81 -8.41 -25.17
C THR A 161 -17.64 -8.06 -23.70
N ASN A 162 -18.70 -8.32 -22.91
CA ASN A 162 -18.64 -8.29 -21.45
C ASN A 162 -17.50 -9.17 -20.89
N ILE A 163 -17.03 -10.15 -21.65
CA ILE A 163 -16.00 -11.10 -21.23
C ILE A 163 -14.65 -10.41 -20.92
N LEU A 164 -14.25 -9.37 -21.67
CA LEU A 164 -13.01 -8.62 -21.38
C LEU A 164 -13.13 -7.86 -20.07
N ILE A 165 -14.30 -7.27 -19.82
CA ILE A 165 -14.59 -6.55 -18.58
C ILE A 165 -14.60 -7.54 -17.41
N ASP A 166 -15.26 -8.69 -17.57
CA ASP A 166 -15.36 -9.72 -16.52
C ASP A 166 -13.97 -10.27 -16.14
N ILE A 167 -13.13 -10.57 -17.13
CA ILE A 167 -11.74 -11.00 -16.88
C ILE A 167 -10.95 -9.87 -16.21
N GLY A 168 -11.12 -8.63 -16.65
CA GLY A 168 -10.49 -7.46 -16.05
C GLY A 168 -10.86 -7.30 -14.57
N ILE A 169 -12.14 -7.46 -14.23
CA ILE A 169 -12.64 -7.42 -12.84
C ILE A 169 -12.05 -8.57 -12.02
N LEU A 170 -11.99 -9.78 -12.59
CA LEU A 170 -11.39 -10.93 -11.92
C LEU A 170 -9.91 -10.69 -11.61
N MET A 171 -9.13 -10.19 -12.58
CA MET A 171 -7.73 -9.84 -12.39
C MET A 171 -7.54 -8.74 -11.34
N PHE A 172 -8.39 -7.72 -11.35
CA PHE A 172 -8.39 -6.67 -10.33
C PHE A 172 -8.69 -7.21 -8.92
N SER A 173 -9.60 -8.17 -8.81
CA SER A 173 -9.95 -8.82 -7.54
C SER A 173 -8.76 -9.52 -6.89
N LEU A 174 -7.84 -10.08 -7.69
CA LEU A 174 -6.58 -10.66 -7.19
C LEU A 174 -5.67 -9.60 -6.57
N ALA A 175 -5.59 -8.40 -7.17
CA ALA A 175 -4.82 -7.30 -6.60
C ALA A 175 -5.42 -6.82 -5.26
N VAL A 176 -6.75 -6.80 -5.15
CA VAL A 176 -7.45 -6.48 -3.90
C VAL A 176 -7.17 -7.53 -2.83
N LEU A 177 -7.24 -8.81 -3.18
CA LEU A 177 -6.92 -9.92 -2.26
C LEU A 177 -5.47 -9.81 -1.77
N PHE A 178 -4.53 -9.51 -2.65
CA PHE A 178 -3.13 -9.28 -2.29
C PHE A 178 -2.99 -8.16 -1.25
N GLN A 179 -3.69 -7.05 -1.41
CA GLN A 179 -3.66 -5.95 -0.44
C GLN A 179 -4.24 -6.36 0.92
N LEU A 180 -5.33 -7.14 0.94
CA LEU A 180 -5.91 -7.68 2.20
C LEU A 180 -4.93 -8.58 2.95
N VAL A 181 -4.21 -9.44 2.22
CA VAL A 181 -3.18 -10.33 2.78
C VAL A 181 -1.96 -9.54 3.26
N THR A 182 -1.65 -8.42 2.61
CA THR A 182 -0.51 -7.55 2.98
C THR A 182 -0.72 -6.87 4.33
N LEU A 183 -1.95 -6.50 4.70
CA LEU A 183 -2.23 -5.77 5.94
C LEU A 183 -1.69 -6.45 7.22
N PRO A 184 -2.00 -7.71 7.52
CA PRO A 184 -1.49 -8.36 8.73
C PRO A 184 0.05 -8.46 8.72
N VAL A 185 0.67 -8.55 7.55
CA VAL A 185 2.13 -8.56 7.40
C VAL A 185 2.71 -7.20 7.82
N GLU A 186 2.17 -6.11 7.30
CA GLU A 186 2.61 -4.74 7.60
C GLU A 186 2.38 -4.36 9.07
N PHE A 187 1.22 -4.69 9.63
CA PHE A 187 0.95 -4.44 11.04
C PHE A 187 1.88 -5.23 11.97
N ASN A 188 2.15 -6.49 11.66
CA ASN A 188 3.05 -7.32 12.45
C ASN A 188 4.50 -6.83 12.34
N ALA A 189 4.99 -6.44 11.14
CA ALA A 189 6.32 -5.86 10.96
C ALA A 189 6.48 -4.56 11.78
N SER A 190 5.50 -3.65 11.69
CA SER A 190 5.50 -2.40 12.48
C SER A 190 5.44 -2.63 13.98
N ALA A 191 4.63 -3.58 14.45
CA ALA A 191 4.54 -3.91 15.87
C ALA A 191 5.87 -4.48 16.41
N ARG A 192 6.49 -5.41 15.67
CA ARG A 192 7.82 -5.95 16.00
C ARG A 192 8.88 -4.86 16.03
N ALA A 193 8.90 -3.99 15.01
CA ALA A 193 9.83 -2.87 14.95
C ALA A 193 9.75 -2.00 16.21
N LEU A 194 8.55 -1.56 16.59
CA LEU A 194 8.36 -0.70 17.76
C LEU A 194 8.75 -1.41 19.06
N GLN A 195 8.37 -2.68 19.21
CA GLN A 195 8.73 -3.48 20.38
C GLN A 195 10.26 -3.61 20.51
N LEU A 196 10.96 -3.93 19.41
CA LEU A 196 12.42 -4.09 19.41
C LEU A 196 13.14 -2.76 19.63
N LEU A 197 12.67 -1.65 19.03
CA LEU A 197 13.24 -0.32 19.27
C LEU A 197 13.17 0.08 20.74
N GLU A 198 12.11 -0.31 21.43
CA GLU A 198 11.91 -0.03 22.86
C GLU A 198 12.73 -1.00 23.72
N SER A 199 12.62 -2.31 23.52
CA SER A 199 13.28 -3.33 24.35
C SER A 199 14.79 -3.32 24.26
N GLU A 200 15.34 -3.03 23.06
CA GLU A 200 16.78 -2.87 22.84
C GLU A 200 17.26 -1.44 23.15
N GLY A 201 16.33 -0.57 23.50
CA GLY A 201 16.59 0.80 23.94
C GLY A 201 17.17 1.68 22.84
N PHE A 202 16.76 1.51 21.58
CA PHE A 202 17.19 2.40 20.48
C PHE A 202 16.43 3.71 20.46
N LEU A 203 15.16 3.69 20.87
CA LEU A 203 14.33 4.87 21.02
C LEU A 203 13.65 4.86 22.39
N TYR A 204 13.56 6.03 23.04
CA TYR A 204 12.95 6.16 24.37
C TYR A 204 11.78 7.14 24.37
N GLY A 205 10.78 6.85 25.17
CA GLY A 205 9.69 7.76 25.50
C GLY A 205 9.02 8.39 24.28
N ASP A 206 9.26 9.69 24.08
CA ASP A 206 8.68 10.45 22.97
C ASP A 206 9.20 10.02 21.60
N GLU A 207 10.43 9.59 21.51
CA GLU A 207 11.00 9.11 20.24
C GLU A 207 10.26 7.87 19.74
N ASN A 208 9.95 6.92 20.63
CA ASN A 208 9.18 5.73 20.27
C ASN A 208 7.74 6.08 19.85
N ARG A 209 7.11 7.06 20.52
CA ARG A 209 5.79 7.59 20.09
C ARG A 209 5.85 8.25 18.72
N GLN A 210 6.93 8.92 18.38
CA GLN A 210 7.13 9.57 17.09
C GLN A 210 7.38 8.54 15.98
N ALA A 211 8.22 7.53 16.22
CA ALA A 211 8.40 6.39 15.30
C ALA A 211 7.07 5.68 15.05
N LYS A 212 6.27 5.43 16.08
CA LYS A 212 4.91 4.87 15.94
C LYS A 212 4.02 5.72 15.02
N LYS A 213 4.11 7.06 15.08
CA LYS A 213 3.34 7.94 14.19
C LYS A 213 3.79 7.81 12.73
N VAL A 214 5.10 7.64 12.47
CA VAL A 214 5.62 7.39 11.11
C VAL A 214 5.09 6.08 10.57
N LEU A 215 5.22 4.98 11.30
CA LEU A 215 4.78 3.66 10.87
C LEU A 215 3.25 3.55 10.76
N SER A 216 2.50 4.16 11.68
CA SER A 216 1.04 4.16 11.61
C SER A 216 0.48 5.00 10.47
N ALA A 217 1.19 6.04 10.02
CA ALA A 217 0.77 6.80 8.84
C ALA A 217 0.79 5.93 7.57
N ALA A 218 1.83 5.12 7.39
CA ALA A 218 1.93 4.17 6.28
C ALA A 218 0.83 3.09 6.34
N ALA A 219 0.64 2.46 7.49
CA ALA A 219 -0.41 1.46 7.69
C ALA A 219 -1.83 2.03 7.47
N THR A 220 -2.08 3.27 7.91
CA THR A 220 -3.37 3.94 7.70
C THR A 220 -3.63 4.21 6.22
N ALA A 221 -2.60 4.52 5.42
CA ALA A 221 -2.74 4.73 3.99
C ALA A 221 -3.23 3.45 3.28
N ILE A 222 -2.69 2.29 3.64
CA ILE A 222 -3.11 0.99 3.10
C ILE A 222 -4.57 0.69 3.49
N LEU A 223 -4.95 0.92 4.76
CA LEU A 223 -6.31 0.71 5.25
C LEU A 223 -7.35 1.62 4.56
N GLN A 224 -7.01 2.87 4.28
CA GLN A 224 -7.92 3.78 3.60
C GLN A 224 -8.20 3.32 2.16
N LEU A 225 -7.19 2.82 1.47
CA LEU A 225 -7.34 2.25 0.13
C LEU A 225 -8.30 1.04 0.15
N LEU A 226 -8.15 0.14 1.12
CA LEU A 226 -9.03 -1.03 1.28
C LEU A 226 -10.46 -0.67 1.66
N ARG A 227 -10.67 0.33 2.53
CA ARG A 227 -12.01 0.82 2.88
C ARG A 227 -12.77 1.29 1.64
N LEU A 228 -12.10 1.96 0.73
CA LEU A 228 -12.71 2.42 -0.52
C LEU A 228 -13.15 1.26 -1.38
N ILE A 229 -12.29 0.26 -1.56
CA ILE A 229 -12.62 -0.94 -2.34
C ILE A 229 -13.83 -1.66 -1.73
N TYR A 230 -13.91 -1.78 -0.40
CA TYR A 230 -15.04 -2.40 0.30
C TYR A 230 -16.35 -1.61 0.13
N LEU A 231 -16.31 -0.27 0.27
CA LEU A 231 -17.50 0.58 0.14
C LEU A 231 -18.09 0.55 -1.29
N PHE A 232 -17.23 0.33 -2.29
CA PHE A 232 -17.66 0.35 -3.69
C PHE A 232 -17.92 -1.05 -4.25
N GLY A 233 -17.27 -2.10 -3.72
CA GLY A 233 -17.54 -3.49 -4.10
C GLY A 233 -18.84 -4.06 -3.50
N GLY A 234 -19.32 -3.53 -2.38
CA GLY A 234 -20.48 -4.05 -1.65
C GLY A 234 -21.87 -3.63 -2.15
N ARG A 235 -21.96 -2.77 -3.17
CA ARG A 235 -23.24 -2.15 -3.59
C ARG A 235 -23.97 -2.85 -4.76
N ARG A 236 -23.62 -4.09 -5.06
CA ARG A 236 -24.40 -4.94 -5.98
C ARG A 236 -25.08 -6.07 -5.22
N ARG A 237 -26.06 -5.73 -4.41
CA ARG A 237 -27.16 -6.61 -3.98
C ARG A 237 -28.32 -5.69 -3.61
N ASP A 238 -29.15 -5.43 -4.62
CA ASP A 238 -30.64 -5.37 -4.58
C ASP A 238 -31.13 -5.01 -5.98
#